data_04c2d353c72586b70d41c33852338b23
#
_entry.id   04c2d353c72586b70d41c33852338b23
#
_cell.length_a   1.000
_cell.length_b   1.000
_cell.length_c   1.000
_cell.angle_alpha   90.00
_cell.angle_beta   90.00
_cell.angle_gamma   90.00
#
_symmetry.space_group_name_H-M   'P 1'
#
loop_
_entity.id
_entity.type
_entity.pdbx_description
1 polymer ?
#
loop_
_entity_poly.entity_id
_entity_poly.type
_entity_poly.pdbx_seq_one_letter_code
_entity_poly.pdbx_strand_id
1 'polypeptide(L)'
;MGNTETTSRSIRTTPIFAVLLAGAFVAFLNQTVINVALPRIMESFDISAATANWLSTIFMLTNGIVIPVTAFLMERYTTRQLFLFSMGVFAIGTFICAIAPSFSIILIGRVIQAIGAGILFPLITNVIFTIFPIERRGFAMGIFGVAMNFAPAIGPTWAGWIIETYSWHTMFYIIAPVALIDFLAAIFLVKNVTETRRPKLDVLGVILSTIGFGGLLYGFSTGGTKGWTDPEVVTLFIVGGVSLILFVWRQLKVGHPILEFRIFKYRLFTLTTIINVIVTMAMFSGMILMPIYMQNIHGFTPLQAGFVLLPGGIVMGVMSPITGKLFDRYGAKWLAIIGLAITIVTTFALTKLQTNTSYSYVIWVYTIRMFGMSILMMPIFTAGLNDLGLSLNRYGTAMVNTLRMVAGAVGMAFFVSIMTNQGEAHVKSIMNQEQISPTDKAQLALAIKQGTVMGIDDAFMIATYLSIAAFILAFFIRKSGKKEEAPMQKKAVKKVPQLQ
;
A
#
# COMPACT_ATOMS: atom_id res chain seq x y z
N MET A 1 29.04 -43.70 23.30
CA MET A 1 29.30 -42.28 22.99
C MET A 1 29.06 -42.13 21.49
N GLY A 2 27.87 -41.81 21.11
CA GLY A 2 27.45 -41.59 19.71
C GLY A 2 27.07 -40.13 19.57
N ASN A 3 27.94 -39.33 18.94
CA ASN A 3 27.66 -37.96 18.53
C ASN A 3 26.60 -38.00 17.45
N THR A 4 25.36 -37.72 17.76
CA THR A 4 24.33 -37.33 16.80
C THR A 4 24.60 -35.88 16.41
N GLU A 5 25.48 -35.66 15.44
CA GLU A 5 25.52 -34.40 14.71
C GLU A 5 24.19 -34.24 13.96
N THR A 6 23.31 -33.45 14.51
CA THR A 6 22.17 -32.91 13.80
C THR A 6 22.71 -31.97 12.71
N THR A 7 22.90 -32.53 11.51
CA THR A 7 23.15 -31.76 10.29
C THR A 7 22.01 -30.77 10.10
N SER A 8 22.17 -29.55 10.58
CA SER A 8 21.33 -28.42 10.22
C SER A 8 21.54 -28.21 8.71
N ARG A 9 20.66 -28.79 7.89
CA ARG A 9 20.58 -28.47 6.46
C ARG A 9 20.41 -26.97 6.34
N SER A 10 21.45 -26.26 5.95
CA SER A 10 21.37 -24.83 5.68
C SER A 10 20.27 -24.59 4.65
N ILE A 11 19.20 -23.95 5.10
CA ILE A 11 18.08 -23.61 4.22
C ILE A 11 18.64 -22.60 3.20
N ARG A 12 18.64 -22.96 1.92
CA ARG A 12 18.99 -22.01 0.85
C ARG A 12 17.93 -20.91 0.82
N THR A 13 18.27 -19.74 1.34
CA THR A 13 17.36 -18.60 1.49
C THR A 13 17.05 -17.90 0.16
N THR A 14 18.01 -17.91 -0.77
CA THR A 14 17.92 -17.23 -2.07
C THR A 14 16.74 -17.72 -2.94
N PRO A 15 16.50 -19.04 -3.14
CA PRO A 15 15.35 -19.48 -3.93
C PRO A 15 14.02 -19.14 -3.30
N ILE A 16 13.92 -19.24 -1.98
CA ILE A 16 12.70 -18.87 -1.25
C ILE A 16 12.42 -17.38 -1.49
N PHE A 17 13.42 -16.53 -1.31
CA PHE A 17 13.30 -15.09 -1.48
C PHE A 17 12.92 -14.71 -2.93
N ALA A 18 13.51 -15.36 -3.94
CA ALA A 18 13.22 -15.11 -5.35
C ALA A 18 11.74 -15.41 -5.70
N VAL A 19 11.21 -16.53 -5.26
CA VAL A 19 9.80 -16.91 -5.47
C VAL A 19 8.87 -15.91 -4.75
N LEU A 20 9.15 -15.57 -3.50
CA LEU A 20 8.36 -14.60 -2.76
C LEU A 20 8.33 -13.23 -3.46
N LEU A 21 9.45 -12.80 -4.03
CA LEU A 21 9.54 -11.54 -4.77
C LEU A 21 8.78 -11.58 -6.10
N ALA A 22 8.83 -12.70 -6.83
CA ALA A 22 8.09 -12.88 -8.07
C ALA A 22 6.58 -12.82 -7.80
N GLY A 23 6.09 -13.51 -6.78
CA GLY A 23 4.70 -13.44 -6.36
C GLY A 23 4.26 -12.02 -5.95
N ALA A 24 5.12 -11.30 -5.20
CA ALA A 24 4.85 -9.90 -4.86
C ALA A 24 4.76 -9.02 -6.11
N PHE A 25 5.71 -9.15 -7.04
CA PHE A 25 5.74 -8.37 -8.26
C PHE A 25 4.47 -8.56 -9.09
N VAL A 26 4.05 -9.80 -9.29
CA VAL A 26 2.83 -10.13 -10.05
C VAL A 26 1.58 -9.56 -9.36
N ALA A 27 1.49 -9.65 -8.03
CA ALA A 27 0.36 -9.12 -7.28
C ALA A 27 0.29 -7.59 -7.33
N PHE A 28 1.42 -6.87 -7.20
CA PHE A 28 1.47 -5.41 -7.33
C PHE A 28 1.18 -4.94 -8.76
N LEU A 29 1.70 -5.65 -9.77
CA LEU A 29 1.42 -5.36 -11.17
C LEU A 29 -0.09 -5.45 -11.43
N ASN A 30 -0.71 -6.56 -11.03
CA ASN A 30 -2.14 -6.80 -11.21
C ASN A 30 -3.03 -5.75 -10.49
N GLN A 31 -2.57 -5.18 -9.38
CA GLN A 31 -3.30 -4.14 -8.66
C GLN A 31 -3.46 -2.87 -9.49
N THR A 32 -2.49 -2.52 -10.31
CA THR A 32 -2.42 -1.24 -11.03
C THR A 32 -2.94 -1.31 -12.46
N VAL A 33 -2.81 -2.46 -13.13
CA VAL A 33 -3.21 -2.61 -14.54
C VAL A 33 -4.72 -2.44 -14.75
N ILE A 34 -5.54 -2.78 -13.76
CA ILE A 34 -7.00 -2.70 -13.86
C ILE A 34 -7.50 -1.26 -14.09
N ASN A 35 -6.82 -0.27 -13.47
CA ASN A 35 -7.24 1.14 -13.58
C ASN A 35 -7.17 1.66 -15.02
N VAL A 36 -6.23 1.15 -15.81
CA VAL A 36 -6.08 1.51 -17.23
C VAL A 36 -7.13 0.80 -18.10
N ALA A 37 -7.59 -0.38 -17.66
CA ALA A 37 -8.60 -1.16 -18.36
C ALA A 37 -10.03 -0.66 -18.14
N LEU A 38 -10.29 0.17 -17.12
CA LEU A 38 -11.64 0.59 -16.76
C LEU A 38 -12.46 1.13 -17.95
N PRO A 39 -11.95 2.02 -18.81
CA PRO A 39 -12.74 2.52 -19.96
C PRO A 39 -13.17 1.41 -20.92
N ARG A 40 -12.29 0.45 -21.23
CA ARG A 40 -12.61 -0.68 -22.11
C ARG A 40 -13.58 -1.66 -21.47
N ILE A 41 -13.49 -1.84 -20.15
CA ILE A 41 -14.44 -2.66 -19.39
C ILE A 41 -15.82 -1.99 -19.37
N MET A 42 -15.88 -0.66 -19.23
CA MET A 42 -17.12 0.11 -19.33
C MET A 42 -17.79 -0.08 -20.68
N GLU A 43 -17.04 0.05 -21.78
CA GLU A 43 -17.53 -0.18 -23.14
C GLU A 43 -17.99 -1.63 -23.33
N SER A 44 -17.24 -2.61 -22.82
CA SER A 44 -17.53 -4.04 -23.02
C SER A 44 -18.81 -4.52 -22.33
N PHE A 45 -19.16 -3.91 -21.20
CA PHE A 45 -20.31 -4.33 -20.39
C PHE A 45 -21.41 -3.27 -20.31
N ASP A 46 -21.28 -2.17 -21.03
CA ASP A 46 -22.23 -1.03 -21.03
C ASP A 46 -22.56 -0.55 -19.61
N ILE A 47 -21.52 -0.28 -18.82
CA ILE A 47 -21.62 0.13 -17.41
C ILE A 47 -21.06 1.53 -17.18
N SER A 48 -21.56 2.20 -16.14
CA SER A 48 -21.07 3.52 -15.75
C SER A 48 -19.65 3.48 -15.16
N ALA A 49 -18.94 4.61 -15.19
CA ALA A 49 -17.64 4.76 -14.56
C ALA A 49 -17.69 4.47 -13.05
N ALA A 50 -18.75 4.87 -12.37
CA ALA A 50 -18.97 4.57 -10.96
C ALA A 50 -19.06 3.06 -10.70
N THR A 51 -19.77 2.33 -11.57
CA THR A 51 -19.86 0.87 -11.50
C THR A 51 -18.51 0.21 -11.78
N ALA A 52 -17.79 0.64 -12.82
CA ALA A 52 -16.48 0.08 -13.17
C ALA A 52 -15.44 0.29 -12.07
N ASN A 53 -15.47 1.43 -11.39
CA ASN A 53 -14.53 1.73 -10.29
C ASN A 53 -14.64 0.76 -9.10
N TRP A 54 -15.77 0.05 -8.98
CA TRP A 54 -15.92 -1.02 -8.00
C TRP A 54 -14.84 -2.11 -8.11
N LEU A 55 -14.25 -2.33 -9.29
CA LEU A 55 -13.16 -3.30 -9.48
C LEU A 55 -11.92 -2.96 -8.64
N SER A 56 -11.60 -1.69 -8.53
CA SER A 56 -10.49 -1.22 -7.71
C SER A 56 -10.90 -1.12 -6.24
N THR A 57 -12.10 -0.61 -5.97
CA THR A 57 -12.63 -0.45 -4.61
C THR A 57 -12.78 -1.79 -3.90
N ILE A 58 -13.39 -2.81 -4.52
CA ILE A 58 -13.60 -4.13 -3.89
C ILE A 58 -12.27 -4.84 -3.59
N PHE A 59 -11.27 -4.69 -4.47
CA PHE A 59 -9.93 -5.21 -4.23
C PHE A 59 -9.28 -4.54 -3.01
N MET A 60 -9.38 -3.23 -2.91
CA MET A 60 -8.82 -2.45 -1.80
C MET A 60 -9.53 -2.75 -0.48
N LEU A 61 -10.86 -2.84 -0.49
CA LEU A 61 -11.69 -3.23 0.67
C LEU A 61 -11.31 -4.62 1.18
N THR A 62 -11.26 -5.59 0.26
CA THR A 62 -10.92 -6.99 0.61
C THR A 62 -9.50 -7.07 1.21
N ASN A 63 -8.52 -6.38 0.62
CA ASN A 63 -7.18 -6.28 1.20
C ASN A 63 -7.20 -5.67 2.61
N GLY A 64 -7.93 -4.57 2.80
CA GLY A 64 -8.06 -3.89 4.10
C GLY A 64 -8.65 -4.78 5.19
N ILE A 65 -9.55 -5.70 4.81
CA ILE A 65 -10.16 -6.68 5.72
C ILE A 65 -9.21 -7.85 6.00
N VAL A 66 -8.49 -8.35 4.99
CA VAL A 66 -7.64 -9.55 5.09
C VAL A 66 -6.33 -9.24 5.81
N ILE A 67 -5.70 -8.10 5.55
CA ILE A 67 -4.39 -7.74 6.12
C ILE A 67 -4.35 -7.84 7.66
N PRO A 68 -5.33 -7.31 8.43
CA PRO A 68 -5.35 -7.46 9.89
C PRO A 68 -5.33 -8.92 10.36
N VAL A 69 -6.00 -9.80 9.63
CA VAL A 69 -6.12 -11.22 9.99
C VAL A 69 -4.82 -11.99 9.68
N THR A 70 -3.92 -11.46 8.85
CA THR A 70 -2.70 -12.15 8.42
C THR A 70 -1.75 -12.47 9.56
N ALA A 71 -1.71 -11.64 10.62
CA ALA A 71 -0.86 -11.92 11.79
C ALA A 71 -1.27 -13.23 12.47
N PHE A 72 -2.59 -13.46 12.65
CA PHE A 72 -3.12 -14.72 13.15
C PHE A 72 -2.81 -15.89 12.18
N LEU A 73 -2.99 -15.68 10.88
CA LEU A 73 -2.70 -16.72 9.89
C LEU A 73 -1.24 -17.14 9.92
N MET A 74 -0.30 -16.18 10.03
CA MET A 74 1.14 -16.42 10.14
C MET A 74 1.53 -17.10 11.47
N GLU A 75 0.70 -17.02 12.49
CA GLU A 75 0.90 -17.75 13.74
C GLU A 75 0.41 -19.20 13.67
N ARG A 76 -0.67 -19.44 12.93
CA ARG A 76 -1.35 -20.74 12.86
C ARG A 76 -0.78 -21.65 11.77
N TYR A 77 -0.40 -21.09 10.61
CA TYR A 77 0.01 -21.83 9.43
C TYR A 77 1.48 -21.61 9.12
N THR A 78 2.10 -22.60 8.47
CA THR A 78 3.50 -22.52 8.06
C THR A 78 3.67 -21.54 6.91
N THR A 79 4.87 -20.99 6.75
CA THR A 79 5.23 -20.10 5.63
C THR A 79 4.83 -20.70 4.28
N ARG A 80 5.16 -21.98 4.06
CA ARG A 80 4.85 -22.69 2.81
C ARG A 80 3.34 -22.80 2.57
N GLN A 81 2.57 -23.20 3.60
CA GLN A 81 1.11 -23.31 3.49
C GLN A 81 0.47 -21.97 3.14
N LEU A 82 0.87 -20.90 3.82
CA LEU A 82 0.31 -19.57 3.58
C LEU A 82 0.67 -19.04 2.20
N PHE A 83 1.91 -19.22 1.76
CA PHE A 83 2.33 -18.75 0.45
C PHE A 83 1.61 -19.51 -0.68
N LEU A 84 1.54 -20.84 -0.60
CA LEU A 84 0.81 -21.65 -1.56
C LEU A 84 -0.69 -21.31 -1.56
N PHE A 85 -1.32 -21.14 -0.41
CA PHE A 85 -2.71 -20.71 -0.34
C PHE A 85 -2.88 -19.33 -1.01
N SER A 86 -2.05 -18.36 -0.67
CA SER A 86 -2.14 -17.00 -1.19
C SER A 86 -1.95 -16.93 -2.70
N MET A 87 -0.90 -17.57 -3.24
CA MET A 87 -0.64 -17.60 -4.68
C MET A 87 -1.66 -18.43 -5.44
N GLY A 88 -2.12 -19.55 -4.86
CA GLY A 88 -3.17 -20.37 -5.46
C GLY A 88 -4.49 -19.62 -5.59
N VAL A 89 -4.93 -18.97 -4.50
CA VAL A 89 -6.14 -18.14 -4.51
C VAL A 89 -6.00 -16.95 -5.46
N PHE A 90 -4.84 -16.29 -5.47
CA PHE A 90 -4.55 -15.20 -6.41
C PHE A 90 -4.58 -15.67 -7.88
N ALA A 91 -3.97 -16.79 -8.20
CA ALA A 91 -3.98 -17.38 -9.55
C ALA A 91 -5.39 -17.77 -9.99
N ILE A 92 -6.19 -18.38 -9.11
CA ILE A 92 -7.61 -18.71 -9.38
C ILE A 92 -8.41 -17.45 -9.67
N GLY A 93 -8.29 -16.43 -8.83
CA GLY A 93 -8.97 -15.15 -9.03
C GLY A 93 -8.57 -14.48 -10.34
N THR A 94 -7.27 -14.57 -10.71
CA THR A 94 -6.76 -14.04 -11.98
C THR A 94 -7.32 -14.79 -13.18
N PHE A 95 -7.40 -16.12 -13.09
CA PHE A 95 -8.00 -16.95 -14.11
C PHE A 95 -9.50 -16.66 -14.30
N ILE A 96 -10.24 -16.47 -13.19
CA ILE A 96 -11.65 -16.06 -13.23
C ILE A 96 -11.82 -14.72 -13.95
N CYS A 97 -10.96 -13.74 -13.67
CA CYS A 97 -10.97 -12.45 -14.38
C CYS A 97 -10.62 -12.61 -15.88
N ALA A 98 -9.72 -13.54 -16.22
CA ALA A 98 -9.31 -13.78 -17.60
C ALA A 98 -10.42 -14.31 -18.51
N ILE A 99 -11.33 -15.11 -17.95
CA ILE A 99 -12.43 -15.75 -18.71
C ILE A 99 -13.81 -15.15 -18.39
N ALA A 100 -13.85 -14.02 -17.68
CA ALA A 100 -15.09 -13.46 -17.14
C ALA A 100 -16.04 -12.97 -18.25
N PRO A 101 -17.24 -13.56 -18.41
CA PRO A 101 -18.23 -13.14 -19.40
C PRO A 101 -19.10 -11.99 -18.91
N SER A 102 -19.01 -11.58 -17.66
CA SER A 102 -19.82 -10.51 -17.06
C SER A 102 -19.06 -9.73 -16.00
N PHE A 103 -19.49 -8.50 -15.75
CA PHE A 103 -18.90 -7.63 -14.73
C PHE A 103 -18.93 -8.26 -13.32
N SER A 104 -20.02 -8.94 -12.95
CA SER A 104 -20.14 -9.60 -11.65
C SER A 104 -19.07 -10.69 -11.44
N ILE A 105 -18.74 -11.44 -12.50
CA ILE A 105 -17.69 -12.47 -12.43
C ILE A 105 -16.32 -11.84 -12.27
N ILE A 106 -16.03 -10.70 -12.91
CA ILE A 106 -14.79 -9.97 -12.66
C ILE A 106 -14.74 -9.52 -11.20
N LEU A 107 -15.81 -8.97 -10.64
CA LEU A 107 -15.86 -8.56 -9.23
C LEU A 107 -15.54 -9.72 -8.29
N ILE A 108 -16.10 -10.91 -8.53
CA ILE A 108 -15.80 -12.12 -7.75
C ILE A 108 -14.32 -12.48 -7.90
N GLY A 109 -13.79 -12.47 -9.11
CA GLY A 109 -12.37 -12.68 -9.37
C GLY A 109 -11.47 -11.70 -8.62
N ARG A 110 -11.85 -10.41 -8.56
CA ARG A 110 -11.13 -9.36 -7.83
C ARG A 110 -11.13 -9.59 -6.32
N VAL A 111 -12.25 -10.03 -5.74
CA VAL A 111 -12.31 -10.42 -4.32
C VAL A 111 -11.36 -11.57 -4.03
N ILE A 112 -11.38 -12.61 -4.86
CA ILE A 112 -10.53 -13.78 -4.71
C ILE A 112 -9.03 -13.39 -4.85
N GLN A 113 -8.68 -12.59 -5.85
CA GLN A 113 -7.32 -12.04 -6.02
C GLN A 113 -6.87 -11.27 -4.78
N ALA A 114 -7.73 -10.41 -4.24
CA ALA A 114 -7.42 -9.56 -3.09
C ALA A 114 -7.20 -10.36 -1.81
N ILE A 115 -7.91 -11.47 -1.61
CA ILE A 115 -7.66 -12.39 -0.47
C ILE A 115 -6.22 -12.92 -0.57
N GLY A 116 -5.79 -13.39 -1.75
CA GLY A 116 -4.43 -13.86 -1.96
C GLY A 116 -3.38 -12.75 -1.73
N ALA A 117 -3.55 -11.60 -2.39
CA ALA A 117 -2.63 -10.46 -2.30
C ALA A 117 -2.50 -9.92 -0.87
N GLY A 118 -3.62 -9.82 -0.13
CA GLY A 118 -3.64 -9.31 1.23
C GLY A 118 -2.83 -10.14 2.23
N ILE A 119 -2.70 -11.44 1.98
CA ILE A 119 -1.86 -12.32 2.79
C ILE A 119 -0.39 -12.22 2.36
N LEU A 120 -0.12 -12.12 1.05
CA LEU A 120 1.25 -12.14 0.50
C LEU A 120 2.16 -11.06 1.09
N PHE A 121 1.71 -9.81 1.15
CA PHE A 121 2.56 -8.69 1.52
C PHE A 121 3.08 -8.77 2.97
N PRO A 122 2.23 -8.96 3.99
CA PRO A 122 2.70 -9.16 5.35
C PRO A 122 3.54 -10.43 5.51
N LEU A 123 3.18 -11.52 4.81
CA LEU A 123 3.91 -12.78 4.85
C LEU A 123 5.34 -12.61 4.34
N ILE A 124 5.53 -12.00 3.16
CA ILE A 124 6.86 -11.79 2.55
C ILE A 124 7.73 -10.94 3.48
N THR A 125 7.18 -9.84 4.02
CA THR A 125 7.90 -8.99 4.96
C THR A 125 8.33 -9.78 6.20
N ASN A 126 7.41 -10.56 6.81
CA ASN A 126 7.72 -11.38 7.97
C ASN A 126 8.81 -12.43 7.68
N VAL A 127 8.76 -13.05 6.50
CA VAL A 127 9.79 -14.02 6.07
C VAL A 127 11.15 -13.33 5.91
N ILE A 128 11.21 -12.15 5.29
CA ILE A 128 12.46 -11.37 5.16
C ILE A 128 13.09 -11.12 6.55
N PHE A 129 12.29 -10.68 7.52
CA PHE A 129 12.77 -10.43 8.89
C PHE A 129 13.20 -11.70 9.63
N THR A 130 12.71 -12.87 9.19
CA THR A 130 13.07 -14.18 9.78
C THR A 130 14.35 -14.76 9.17
N ILE A 131 14.51 -14.67 7.83
CA ILE A 131 15.63 -15.33 7.14
C ILE A 131 16.89 -14.46 7.00
N PHE A 132 16.75 -13.12 7.08
CA PHE A 132 17.88 -12.21 6.97
C PHE A 132 18.31 -11.69 8.34
N PRO A 133 19.64 -11.67 8.61
CA PRO A 133 20.17 -11.04 9.82
C PRO A 133 19.93 -9.53 9.78
N ILE A 134 19.89 -8.90 10.95
CA ILE A 134 19.49 -7.48 11.11
C ILE A 134 20.33 -6.53 10.24
N GLU A 135 21.61 -6.88 10.00
CA GLU A 135 22.56 -6.12 9.20
C GLU A 135 22.28 -6.14 7.69
N ARG A 136 21.44 -7.06 7.22
CA ARG A 136 21.08 -7.23 5.80
C ARG A 136 19.58 -7.07 5.51
N ARG A 137 18.80 -6.80 6.53
CA ARG A 137 17.34 -6.62 6.36
C ARG A 137 17.01 -5.42 5.49
N GLY A 138 17.78 -4.34 5.61
CA GLY A 138 17.60 -3.16 4.77
C GLY A 138 17.78 -3.47 3.29
N PHE A 139 18.84 -4.17 2.93
CA PHE A 139 19.06 -4.60 1.55
C PHE A 139 17.95 -5.53 1.04
N ALA A 140 17.55 -6.53 1.81
CA ALA A 140 16.48 -7.45 1.43
C ALA A 140 15.13 -6.74 1.27
N MET A 141 14.81 -5.81 2.20
CA MET A 141 13.63 -4.96 2.09
C MET A 141 13.72 -3.99 0.90
N GLY A 142 14.92 -3.51 0.57
CA GLY A 142 15.17 -2.72 -0.63
C GLY A 142 14.85 -3.48 -1.91
N ILE A 143 15.26 -4.76 -2.01
CA ILE A 143 14.90 -5.63 -3.15
C ILE A 143 13.38 -5.87 -3.20
N PHE A 144 12.74 -6.10 -2.05
CA PHE A 144 11.28 -6.19 -1.99
C PHE A 144 10.61 -4.87 -2.44
N GLY A 145 11.24 -3.74 -2.11
CA GLY A 145 10.84 -2.41 -2.57
C GLY A 145 10.87 -2.24 -4.09
N VAL A 146 11.75 -2.97 -4.82
CA VAL A 146 11.68 -3.00 -6.28
C VAL A 146 10.34 -3.56 -6.74
N ALA A 147 9.92 -4.71 -6.22
CA ALA A 147 8.63 -5.29 -6.59
C ALA A 147 7.47 -4.35 -6.25
N MET A 148 7.50 -3.70 -5.07
CA MET A 148 6.45 -2.78 -4.62
C MET A 148 6.33 -1.50 -5.44
N ASN A 149 7.44 -0.96 -5.95
CA ASN A 149 7.48 0.37 -6.57
C ASN A 149 7.58 0.30 -8.09
N PHE A 150 8.32 -0.67 -8.62
CA PHE A 150 8.55 -0.82 -10.06
C PHE A 150 7.34 -1.47 -10.76
N ALA A 151 6.68 -2.45 -10.13
CA ALA A 151 5.49 -3.07 -10.71
C ALA A 151 4.34 -2.05 -10.94
N PRO A 152 3.96 -1.20 -9.97
CA PRO A 152 2.99 -0.15 -10.21
C PRO A 152 3.41 0.91 -11.23
N ALA A 153 4.71 1.18 -11.38
CA ALA A 153 5.22 2.15 -12.34
C ALA A 153 5.11 1.65 -13.78
N ILE A 154 5.43 0.38 -14.02
CA ILE A 154 5.34 -0.25 -15.35
C ILE A 154 3.88 -0.61 -15.69
N GLY A 155 3.08 -0.94 -14.68
CA GLY A 155 1.72 -1.46 -14.86
C GLY A 155 0.87 -0.65 -15.84
N PRO A 156 0.71 0.66 -15.65
CA PRO A 156 -0.09 1.48 -16.55
C PRO A 156 0.41 1.49 -18.00
N THR A 157 1.70 1.61 -18.21
CA THR A 157 2.31 1.62 -19.54
C THR A 157 2.13 0.28 -20.25
N TRP A 158 2.40 -0.83 -19.54
CA TRP A 158 2.21 -2.19 -20.05
C TRP A 158 0.74 -2.50 -20.35
N ALA A 159 -0.16 -2.12 -19.44
CA ALA A 159 -1.59 -2.29 -19.64
C ALA A 159 -2.12 -1.44 -20.79
N GLY A 160 -1.67 -0.18 -20.91
CA GLY A 160 -2.04 0.71 -22.01
C GLY A 160 -1.67 0.11 -23.37
N TRP A 161 -0.44 -0.38 -23.51
CA TRP A 161 0.00 -1.04 -24.73
C TRP A 161 -0.85 -2.27 -25.10
N ILE A 162 -1.19 -3.11 -24.12
CA ILE A 162 -2.03 -4.29 -24.35
C ILE A 162 -3.43 -3.88 -24.79
N ILE A 163 -4.05 -2.90 -24.12
CA ILE A 163 -5.43 -2.49 -24.37
C ILE A 163 -5.59 -1.79 -25.72
N GLU A 164 -4.56 -1.11 -26.19
CA GLU A 164 -4.57 -0.51 -27.54
C GLU A 164 -4.52 -1.56 -28.64
N THR A 165 -3.86 -2.71 -28.40
CA THR A 165 -3.58 -3.73 -29.43
C THR A 165 -4.50 -4.95 -29.29
N TYR A 166 -4.90 -5.30 -28.06
CA TYR A 166 -5.65 -6.51 -27.73
C TYR A 166 -6.84 -6.21 -26.81
N SER A 167 -7.64 -7.24 -26.51
CA SER A 167 -8.69 -7.16 -25.49
C SER A 167 -8.11 -6.97 -24.08
N TRP A 168 -8.84 -6.27 -23.21
CA TRP A 168 -8.47 -6.11 -21.80
C TRP A 168 -8.30 -7.46 -21.07
N HIS A 169 -8.98 -8.52 -21.49
CA HIS A 169 -8.79 -9.87 -20.93
C HIS A 169 -7.34 -10.37 -21.09
N THR A 170 -6.62 -9.92 -22.13
CA THR A 170 -5.25 -10.36 -22.43
C THR A 170 -4.28 -10.06 -21.29
N MET A 171 -4.52 -9.00 -20.52
CA MET A 171 -3.72 -8.71 -19.31
C MET A 171 -3.80 -9.87 -18.31
N PHE A 172 -5.00 -10.38 -18.06
CA PHE A 172 -5.19 -11.49 -17.15
C PHE A 172 -4.70 -12.83 -17.75
N TYR A 173 -4.83 -13.03 -19.07
CA TYR A 173 -4.25 -14.20 -19.76
C TYR A 173 -2.74 -14.25 -19.64
N ILE A 174 -2.05 -13.12 -19.54
CA ILE A 174 -0.60 -13.10 -19.33
C ILE A 174 -0.25 -13.26 -17.84
N ILE A 175 -0.98 -12.60 -16.94
CA ILE A 175 -0.71 -12.64 -15.50
C ILE A 175 -1.01 -14.04 -14.91
N ALA A 176 -2.08 -14.72 -15.35
CA ALA A 176 -2.51 -15.98 -14.78
C ALA A 176 -1.45 -17.11 -14.94
N PRO A 177 -0.84 -17.34 -16.12
CA PRO A 177 0.25 -18.31 -16.25
C PRO A 177 1.47 -17.95 -15.40
N VAL A 178 1.83 -16.67 -15.29
CA VAL A 178 2.97 -16.24 -14.46
C VAL A 178 2.70 -16.52 -12.98
N ALA A 179 1.48 -16.23 -12.50
CA ALA A 179 1.06 -16.56 -11.14
C ALA A 179 1.03 -18.08 -10.90
N LEU A 180 0.61 -18.86 -11.89
CA LEU A 180 0.62 -20.34 -11.82
C LEU A 180 2.04 -20.89 -11.79
N ILE A 181 2.96 -20.37 -12.61
CA ILE A 181 4.38 -20.77 -12.59
C ILE A 181 4.99 -20.47 -11.23
N ASP A 182 4.73 -19.29 -10.66
CA ASP A 182 5.22 -18.93 -9.32
C ASP A 182 4.64 -19.86 -8.24
N PHE A 183 3.35 -20.18 -8.32
CA PHE A 183 2.71 -21.16 -7.43
C PHE A 183 3.37 -22.56 -7.54
N LEU A 184 3.62 -23.03 -8.76
CA LEU A 184 4.29 -24.33 -8.97
C LEU A 184 5.74 -24.32 -8.49
N ALA A 185 6.48 -23.23 -8.75
CA ALA A 185 7.82 -23.03 -8.21
C ALA A 185 7.84 -23.03 -6.68
N ALA A 186 6.83 -22.43 -6.06
CA ALA A 186 6.70 -22.41 -4.61
C ALA A 186 6.51 -23.81 -3.99
N ILE A 187 5.85 -24.74 -4.68
CA ILE A 187 5.68 -26.11 -4.21
C ILE A 187 7.05 -26.77 -3.93
N PHE A 188 8.06 -26.49 -4.78
CA PHE A 188 9.38 -27.10 -4.67
C PHE A 188 10.38 -26.26 -3.89
N LEU A 189 10.30 -24.93 -3.98
CA LEU A 189 11.34 -24.02 -3.50
C LEU A 189 11.03 -23.40 -2.13
N VAL A 190 9.74 -23.15 -1.80
CA VAL A 190 9.38 -22.52 -0.52
C VAL A 190 9.40 -23.57 0.59
N LYS A 191 10.22 -23.29 1.63
CA LYS A 191 10.33 -24.09 2.85
C LYS A 191 9.79 -23.33 4.04
N ASN A 192 9.44 -24.07 5.09
CA ASN A 192 8.99 -23.48 6.33
C ASN A 192 10.16 -22.82 7.06
N VAL A 193 10.02 -21.54 7.36
CA VAL A 193 11.05 -20.73 8.04
C VAL A 193 10.54 -20.12 9.35
N THR A 194 9.24 -20.25 9.64
CA THR A 194 8.60 -19.73 10.85
C THR A 194 8.03 -20.89 11.68
N GLU A 195 8.12 -20.74 13.01
CA GLU A 195 7.45 -21.63 13.94
C GLU A 195 5.96 -21.31 13.99
N THR A 196 5.14 -22.36 14.06
CA THR A 196 3.69 -22.23 14.17
C THR A 196 3.23 -22.52 15.60
N ARG A 197 2.15 -21.85 15.99
CA ARG A 197 1.42 -22.09 17.23
C ARG A 197 -0.04 -22.41 16.88
N ARG A 198 -0.84 -22.83 17.86
CA ARG A 198 -2.29 -23.07 17.64
C ARG A 198 -3.12 -22.06 18.45
N PRO A 199 -3.09 -20.77 18.11
CA PRO A 199 -3.93 -19.80 18.76
C PRO A 199 -5.41 -20.07 18.44
N LYS A 200 -6.29 -19.69 19.37
CA LYS A 200 -7.73 -19.66 19.09
C LYS A 200 -8.06 -18.41 18.29
N LEU A 201 -8.89 -18.57 17.25
CA LEU A 201 -9.33 -17.42 16.44
C LEU A 201 -10.30 -16.55 17.25
N ASP A 202 -10.01 -15.28 17.32
CA ASP A 202 -10.93 -14.28 17.85
C ASP A 202 -11.97 -13.89 16.78
N VAL A 203 -13.02 -14.73 16.64
CA VAL A 203 -14.07 -14.54 15.63
C VAL A 203 -14.74 -13.15 15.75
N LEU A 204 -15.05 -12.71 16.98
CA LEU A 204 -15.66 -11.40 17.19
C LEU A 204 -14.69 -10.27 16.81
N GLY A 205 -13.38 -10.42 17.08
CA GLY A 205 -12.35 -9.51 16.61
C GLY A 205 -12.29 -9.43 15.07
N VAL A 206 -12.41 -10.57 14.37
CA VAL A 206 -12.48 -10.59 12.89
C VAL A 206 -13.72 -9.82 12.39
N ILE A 207 -14.89 -10.06 12.97
CA ILE A 207 -16.14 -9.37 12.59
C ILE A 207 -16.00 -7.87 12.81
N LEU A 208 -15.52 -7.45 13.99
CA LEU A 208 -15.34 -6.03 14.33
C LEU A 208 -14.30 -5.35 13.39
N SER A 209 -13.18 -6.02 13.08
CA SER A 209 -12.19 -5.47 12.15
C SER A 209 -12.74 -5.37 10.72
N THR A 210 -13.51 -6.35 10.28
CA THR A 210 -14.14 -6.38 8.96
C THR A 210 -15.13 -5.22 8.79
N ILE A 211 -16.04 -5.04 9.73
CA ILE A 211 -17.01 -3.93 9.73
C ILE A 211 -16.26 -2.60 9.87
N GLY A 212 -15.26 -2.54 10.76
CA GLY A 212 -14.51 -1.34 11.05
C GLY A 212 -13.68 -0.84 9.87
N PHE A 213 -12.74 -1.65 9.41
CA PHE A 213 -11.90 -1.28 8.26
C PHE A 213 -12.69 -1.22 6.96
N GLY A 214 -13.60 -2.20 6.72
CA GLY A 214 -14.47 -2.21 5.56
C GLY A 214 -15.36 -0.97 5.50
N GLY A 215 -16.02 -0.61 6.61
CA GLY A 215 -16.87 0.58 6.70
C GLY A 215 -16.09 1.88 6.46
N LEU A 216 -14.91 2.05 7.09
CA LEU A 216 -14.10 3.24 6.86
C LEU A 216 -13.59 3.33 5.41
N LEU A 217 -13.00 2.24 4.88
CA LEU A 217 -12.45 2.25 3.52
C LEU A 217 -13.55 2.49 2.48
N TYR A 218 -14.71 1.88 2.67
CA TYR A 218 -15.86 2.11 1.79
C TYR A 218 -16.42 3.52 1.96
N GLY A 219 -16.51 4.03 3.18
CA GLY A 219 -16.93 5.41 3.47
C GLY A 219 -16.02 6.43 2.81
N PHE A 220 -14.69 6.26 2.87
CA PHE A 220 -13.74 7.13 2.17
C PHE A 220 -13.86 7.02 0.64
N SER A 221 -14.04 5.82 0.11
CA SER A 221 -14.22 5.62 -1.34
C SER A 221 -15.50 6.28 -1.86
N THR A 222 -16.61 6.20 -1.11
CA THR A 222 -17.93 6.71 -1.50
C THR A 222 -18.05 8.20 -1.21
N GLY A 223 -17.43 8.70 -0.16
CA GLY A 223 -17.47 10.10 0.24
C GLY A 223 -16.91 11.06 -0.82
N GLY A 224 -15.90 10.60 -1.57
CA GLY A 224 -15.35 11.36 -2.70
C GLY A 224 -16.33 11.49 -3.90
N THR A 225 -17.32 10.61 -4.03
CA THR A 225 -18.27 10.59 -5.15
C THR A 225 -19.65 11.07 -4.77
N LYS A 226 -20.19 10.69 -3.60
CA LYS A 226 -21.54 11.05 -3.13
C LYS A 226 -21.54 12.31 -2.23
N GLY A 227 -20.37 12.74 -1.78
CA GLY A 227 -20.22 13.83 -0.81
C GLY A 227 -20.15 13.33 0.64
N TRP A 228 -19.47 14.12 1.48
CA TRP A 228 -19.17 13.77 2.88
C TRP A 228 -20.39 13.81 3.82
N THR A 229 -21.42 14.50 3.43
CA THR A 229 -22.67 14.66 4.20
C THR A 229 -23.76 13.67 3.80
N ASP A 230 -23.50 12.81 2.80
CA ASP A 230 -24.44 11.78 2.39
C ASP A 230 -24.74 10.83 3.57
N PRO A 231 -26.02 10.51 3.85
CA PRO A 231 -26.40 9.65 4.98
C PRO A 231 -25.73 8.28 4.96
N GLU A 232 -25.48 7.69 3.77
CA GLU A 232 -24.77 6.42 3.64
C GLU A 232 -23.30 6.57 4.11
N VAL A 233 -22.62 7.63 3.67
CA VAL A 233 -21.22 7.92 4.05
C VAL A 233 -21.09 8.16 5.55
N VAL A 234 -21.97 8.98 6.10
CA VAL A 234 -21.99 9.26 7.55
C VAL A 234 -22.26 7.99 8.35
N THR A 235 -23.20 7.15 7.91
CA THR A 235 -23.51 5.88 8.56
C THR A 235 -22.30 4.94 8.54
N LEU A 236 -21.60 4.84 7.40
CA LEU A 236 -20.39 4.03 7.26
C LEU A 236 -19.28 4.49 8.20
N PHE A 237 -19.08 5.80 8.37
CA PHE A 237 -18.09 6.33 9.32
C PHE A 237 -18.48 6.08 10.78
N ILE A 238 -19.75 6.24 11.14
CA ILE A 238 -20.22 5.96 12.50
C ILE A 238 -20.09 4.48 12.82
N VAL A 239 -20.65 3.60 11.98
CA VAL A 239 -20.61 2.14 12.19
C VAL A 239 -19.18 1.62 12.14
N GLY A 240 -18.40 2.07 11.16
CA GLY A 240 -16.98 1.70 11.02
C GLY A 240 -16.16 2.19 12.21
N GLY A 241 -16.32 3.44 12.61
CA GLY A 241 -15.60 4.04 13.75
C GLY A 241 -15.92 3.37 15.08
N VAL A 242 -17.22 3.17 15.40
CA VAL A 242 -17.64 2.45 16.59
C VAL A 242 -17.10 1.01 16.60
N SER A 243 -17.17 0.33 15.44
CA SER A 243 -16.66 -1.03 15.32
C SER A 243 -15.15 -1.10 15.56
N LEU A 244 -14.36 -0.13 15.05
CA LEU A 244 -12.91 -0.06 15.31
C LEU A 244 -12.60 0.24 16.79
N ILE A 245 -13.35 1.13 17.43
CA ILE A 245 -13.18 1.41 18.86
C ILE A 245 -13.41 0.12 19.68
N LEU A 246 -14.49 -0.61 19.40
CA LEU A 246 -14.78 -1.90 20.03
C LEU A 246 -13.73 -2.95 19.70
N PHE A 247 -13.21 -2.98 18.46
CA PHE A 247 -12.13 -3.85 18.04
C PHE A 247 -10.86 -3.58 18.85
N VAL A 248 -10.38 -2.34 18.92
CA VAL A 248 -9.20 -1.96 19.70
C VAL A 248 -9.35 -2.32 21.17
N TRP A 249 -10.50 -1.96 21.77
CA TRP A 249 -10.80 -2.29 23.14
C TRP A 249 -10.75 -3.82 23.42
N ARG A 250 -11.32 -4.60 22.51
CA ARG A 250 -11.28 -6.05 22.58
C ARG A 250 -9.87 -6.61 22.45
N GLN A 251 -9.10 -6.14 21.45
CA GLN A 251 -7.74 -6.62 21.22
C GLN A 251 -6.79 -6.32 22.39
N LEU A 252 -7.04 -5.25 23.14
CA LEU A 252 -6.29 -4.93 24.37
C LEU A 252 -6.60 -5.88 25.54
N LYS A 253 -7.77 -6.53 25.53
CA LYS A 253 -8.23 -7.42 26.61
C LYS A 253 -8.00 -8.90 26.33
N VAL A 254 -8.04 -9.33 25.08
CA VAL A 254 -7.88 -10.74 24.69
C VAL A 254 -6.44 -11.20 24.86
N GLY A 255 -6.24 -12.44 25.31
CA GLY A 255 -4.91 -13.02 25.51
C GLY A 255 -4.16 -13.35 24.20
N HIS A 256 -4.89 -13.62 23.11
CA HIS A 256 -4.35 -13.88 21.77
C HIS A 256 -5.00 -12.92 20.76
N PRO A 257 -4.53 -11.67 20.67
CA PRO A 257 -5.12 -10.69 19.77
C PRO A 257 -4.79 -11.00 18.30
N ILE A 258 -5.68 -10.61 17.38
CA ILE A 258 -5.44 -10.64 15.93
C ILE A 258 -4.40 -9.58 15.57
N LEU A 259 -4.52 -8.36 16.13
CA LEU A 259 -3.56 -7.28 16.06
C LEU A 259 -3.14 -6.87 17.47
N GLU A 260 -1.83 -6.87 17.73
CA GLU A 260 -1.28 -6.54 19.04
C GLU A 260 -1.04 -5.02 19.16
N PHE A 261 -2.01 -4.29 19.68
CA PHE A 261 -1.90 -2.82 19.85
C PHE A 261 -0.85 -2.40 20.90
N ARG A 262 -0.42 -3.30 21.77
CA ARG A 262 0.63 -3.02 22.76
C ARG A 262 1.99 -2.77 22.11
N ILE A 263 2.17 -3.09 20.82
CA ILE A 263 3.39 -2.77 20.05
C ILE A 263 3.62 -1.25 19.97
N PHE A 264 2.60 -0.41 20.11
CA PHE A 264 2.76 1.04 20.17
C PHE A 264 3.44 1.55 21.46
N LYS A 265 3.74 0.70 22.42
CA LYS A 265 4.64 1.01 23.56
C LYS A 265 6.11 1.15 23.11
N TYR A 266 6.49 0.56 21.98
CA TYR A 266 7.82 0.70 21.40
C TYR A 266 7.91 2.06 20.68
N ARG A 267 8.67 2.99 21.27
CA ARG A 267 8.72 4.38 20.81
C ARG A 267 9.18 4.55 19.37
N LEU A 268 10.20 3.79 18.95
CA LEU A 268 10.72 3.89 17.60
C LEU A 268 9.70 3.32 16.59
N PHE A 269 9.06 2.18 16.90
CA PHE A 269 8.00 1.61 16.07
C PHE A 269 6.84 2.60 15.90
N THR A 270 6.37 3.21 16.99
CA THR A 270 5.27 4.18 16.96
C THR A 270 5.64 5.40 16.11
N LEU A 271 6.81 5.99 16.36
CA LEU A 271 7.27 7.16 15.63
C LEU A 271 7.40 6.88 14.13
N THR A 272 8.04 5.77 13.77
CA THR A 272 8.22 5.39 12.36
C THR A 272 6.90 5.02 11.68
N THR A 273 5.95 4.45 12.41
CA THR A 273 4.60 4.16 11.92
C THR A 273 3.83 5.45 11.63
N ILE A 274 3.88 6.44 12.53
CA ILE A 274 3.24 7.75 12.29
C ILE A 274 3.85 8.43 11.06
N ILE A 275 5.18 8.48 10.95
CA ILE A 275 5.86 9.04 9.79
C ILE A 275 5.44 8.28 8.53
N ASN A 276 5.37 6.94 8.57
CA ASN A 276 4.98 6.11 7.43
C ASN A 276 3.55 6.41 6.97
N VAL A 277 2.59 6.60 7.90
CA VAL A 277 1.20 6.98 7.60
C VAL A 277 1.16 8.34 6.90
N ILE A 278 1.82 9.36 7.46
CA ILE A 278 1.86 10.71 6.88
C ILE A 278 2.48 10.70 5.47
N VAL A 279 3.62 10.02 5.33
CA VAL A 279 4.32 9.91 4.04
C VAL A 279 3.49 9.14 3.01
N THR A 280 2.78 8.09 3.44
CA THR A 280 1.87 7.35 2.54
C THR A 280 0.74 8.26 2.06
N MET A 281 0.11 9.04 2.93
CA MET A 281 -0.89 10.02 2.51
C MET A 281 -0.29 11.00 1.49
N ALA A 282 0.86 11.62 1.80
CA ALA A 282 1.53 12.55 0.88
C ALA A 282 1.92 11.90 -0.46
N MET A 283 2.29 10.61 -0.46
CA MET A 283 2.59 9.89 -1.70
C MET A 283 1.37 9.80 -2.62
N PHE A 284 0.19 9.50 -2.04
CA PHE A 284 -1.05 9.40 -2.82
C PHE A 284 -1.48 10.72 -3.46
N SER A 285 -1.10 11.89 -2.90
CA SER A 285 -1.37 13.17 -3.56
C SER A 285 -0.79 13.22 -4.98
N GLY A 286 0.48 12.87 -5.14
CA GLY A 286 1.11 12.85 -6.46
C GLY A 286 0.60 11.74 -7.38
N MET A 287 0.28 10.58 -6.82
CA MET A 287 -0.21 9.45 -7.60
C MET A 287 -1.57 9.71 -8.25
N ILE A 288 -2.40 10.57 -7.63
CA ILE A 288 -3.76 10.88 -8.10
C ILE A 288 -3.81 12.23 -8.81
N LEU A 289 -3.26 13.27 -8.20
CA LEU A 289 -3.39 14.63 -8.75
C LEU A 289 -2.61 14.81 -10.05
N MET A 290 -1.45 14.13 -10.21
CA MET A 290 -0.66 14.27 -11.42
C MET A 290 -1.33 13.69 -12.68
N PRO A 291 -1.89 12.46 -12.68
CA PRO A 291 -2.69 12.00 -13.80
C PRO A 291 -3.91 12.89 -14.11
N ILE A 292 -4.59 13.41 -13.09
CA ILE A 292 -5.73 14.32 -13.26
C ILE A 292 -5.26 15.62 -13.94
N TYR A 293 -4.16 16.19 -13.47
CA TYR A 293 -3.57 17.38 -14.08
C TYR A 293 -3.19 17.15 -15.55
N MET A 294 -2.51 16.05 -15.88
CA MET A 294 -2.10 15.73 -17.23
C MET A 294 -3.29 15.50 -18.17
N GLN A 295 -4.33 14.78 -17.70
CA GLN A 295 -5.48 14.47 -18.54
C GLN A 295 -6.43 15.65 -18.68
N ASN A 296 -6.81 16.31 -17.59
CA ASN A 296 -7.85 17.34 -17.61
C ASN A 296 -7.33 18.71 -18.09
N ILE A 297 -6.06 19.03 -17.83
CA ILE A 297 -5.48 20.34 -18.19
C ILE A 297 -4.74 20.28 -19.52
N HIS A 298 -3.87 19.27 -19.70
CA HIS A 298 -3.07 19.13 -20.92
C HIS A 298 -3.74 18.25 -22.00
N GLY A 299 -4.87 17.58 -21.69
CA GLY A 299 -5.59 16.74 -22.66
C GLY A 299 -4.87 15.45 -23.03
N PHE A 300 -3.97 14.96 -22.17
CA PHE A 300 -3.22 13.73 -22.41
C PHE A 300 -4.11 12.50 -22.30
N THR A 301 -3.81 11.48 -23.10
CA THR A 301 -4.40 10.17 -22.91
C THR A 301 -3.88 9.54 -21.59
N PRO A 302 -4.61 8.58 -21.00
CA PRO A 302 -4.13 7.86 -19.82
C PRO A 302 -2.74 7.23 -19.98
N LEU A 303 -2.42 6.73 -21.19
CA LEU A 303 -1.11 6.18 -21.52
C LEU A 303 -0.02 7.27 -21.50
N GLN A 304 -0.28 8.42 -22.10
CA GLN A 304 0.65 9.56 -22.09
C GLN A 304 0.89 10.08 -20.66
N ALA A 305 -0.17 10.18 -19.86
CA ALA A 305 -0.05 10.52 -18.44
C ALA A 305 0.80 9.49 -17.67
N GLY A 306 0.66 8.21 -18.02
CA GLY A 306 1.48 7.12 -17.46
C GLY A 306 2.98 7.30 -17.79
N PHE A 307 3.32 7.71 -19.01
CA PHE A 307 4.71 7.99 -19.40
C PHE A 307 5.36 9.13 -18.61
N VAL A 308 4.58 10.12 -18.18
CA VAL A 308 5.07 11.20 -17.30
C VAL A 308 5.51 10.65 -15.94
N LEU A 309 4.78 9.69 -15.41
CA LEU A 309 5.03 9.12 -14.08
C LEU A 309 6.10 8.02 -14.11
N LEU A 310 6.32 7.40 -15.27
CA LEU A 310 7.20 6.24 -15.44
C LEU A 310 8.64 6.48 -14.95
N PRO A 311 9.33 7.61 -15.31
CA PRO A 311 10.69 7.86 -14.84
C PRO A 311 10.80 7.90 -13.31
N GLY A 312 9.81 8.51 -12.64
CA GLY A 312 9.74 8.53 -11.18
C GLY A 312 9.62 7.14 -10.58
N GLY A 313 8.78 6.28 -11.15
CA GLY A 313 8.62 4.90 -10.70
C GLY A 313 9.88 4.04 -10.93
N ILE A 314 10.56 4.21 -12.07
CA ILE A 314 11.83 3.55 -12.36
C ILE A 314 12.90 3.97 -11.34
N VAL A 315 13.05 5.26 -11.10
CA VAL A 315 13.99 5.79 -10.10
C VAL A 315 13.69 5.24 -8.72
N MET A 316 12.42 5.20 -8.32
CA MET A 316 12.01 4.65 -7.03
C MET A 316 12.34 3.15 -6.91
N GLY A 317 12.13 2.38 -7.97
CA GLY A 317 12.46 0.96 -8.02
C GLY A 317 13.98 0.71 -7.94
N VAL A 318 14.76 1.39 -8.80
CA VAL A 318 16.23 1.24 -8.86
C VAL A 318 16.90 1.70 -7.56
N MET A 319 16.41 2.78 -6.98
CA MET A 319 16.96 3.31 -5.72
C MET A 319 16.63 2.45 -4.50
N SER A 320 15.58 1.65 -4.52
CA SER A 320 15.16 0.86 -3.37
C SER A 320 16.27 -0.06 -2.80
N PRO A 321 17.00 -0.88 -3.59
CA PRO A 321 18.10 -1.70 -3.06
C PRO A 321 19.29 -0.87 -2.60
N ILE A 322 19.58 0.24 -3.27
CA ILE A 322 20.66 1.17 -2.91
C ILE A 322 20.35 1.78 -1.54
N THR A 323 19.14 2.25 -1.37
CA THR A 323 18.65 2.84 -0.10
C THR A 323 18.63 1.79 1.02
N GLY A 324 18.28 0.53 0.69
CA GLY A 324 18.37 -0.58 1.64
C GLY A 324 19.80 -0.80 2.16
N LYS A 325 20.82 -0.78 1.29
CA LYS A 325 22.23 -0.86 1.69
C LYS A 325 22.66 0.37 2.50
N LEU A 326 22.22 1.56 2.10
CA LEU A 326 22.50 2.79 2.85
C LEU A 326 21.88 2.74 4.25
N PHE A 327 20.68 2.20 4.37
CA PHE A 327 20.02 1.97 5.65
C PHE A 327 20.83 1.03 6.57
N ASP A 328 21.31 -0.10 6.04
CA ASP A 328 22.10 -1.05 6.79
C ASP A 328 23.38 -0.41 7.34
N ARG A 329 23.96 0.57 6.61
CA ARG A 329 25.19 1.27 6.99
C ARG A 329 24.97 2.50 7.89
N TYR A 330 24.00 3.35 7.55
CA TYR A 330 23.80 4.67 8.18
C TYR A 330 22.56 4.75 9.08
N GLY A 331 21.66 3.77 9.00
CA GLY A 331 20.39 3.77 9.74
C GLY A 331 19.32 4.65 9.09
N ALA A 332 18.12 4.71 9.70
CA ALA A 332 16.95 5.38 9.14
C ALA A 332 16.97 6.90 9.25
N LYS A 333 17.57 7.46 10.31
CA LYS A 333 17.42 8.88 10.65
C LYS A 333 17.84 9.82 9.51
N TRP A 334 19.06 9.70 9.05
CA TRP A 334 19.60 10.60 8.02
C TRP A 334 18.93 10.39 6.67
N LEU A 335 18.60 9.14 6.33
CA LEU A 335 17.87 8.83 5.10
C LEU A 335 16.47 9.43 5.13
N ALA A 336 15.78 9.36 6.26
CA ALA A 336 14.48 9.98 6.43
C ALA A 336 14.54 11.51 6.30
N ILE A 337 15.51 12.16 6.95
CA ILE A 337 15.68 13.61 6.88
C ILE A 337 15.97 14.06 5.45
N ILE A 338 16.94 13.44 4.76
CA ILE A 338 17.32 13.78 3.39
C ILE A 338 16.14 13.53 2.43
N GLY A 339 15.52 12.34 2.51
CA GLY A 339 14.40 11.99 1.66
C GLY A 339 13.19 12.91 1.84
N LEU A 340 12.87 13.29 3.09
CA LEU A 340 11.80 14.25 3.38
C LEU A 340 12.13 15.66 2.93
N ALA A 341 13.38 16.13 3.08
CA ALA A 341 13.79 17.45 2.59
C ALA A 341 13.60 17.55 1.05
N ILE A 342 14.04 16.53 0.31
CA ILE A 342 13.83 16.46 -1.14
C ILE A 342 12.34 16.45 -1.48
N THR A 343 11.55 15.63 -0.75
CA THR A 343 10.11 15.51 -0.96
C THR A 343 9.39 16.83 -0.69
N ILE A 344 9.75 17.57 0.37
CA ILE A 344 9.17 18.87 0.68
C ILE A 344 9.44 19.87 -0.44
N VAL A 345 10.70 20.03 -0.85
CA VAL A 345 11.07 20.98 -1.91
C VAL A 345 10.35 20.66 -3.22
N THR A 346 10.30 19.40 -3.59
CA THR A 346 9.66 19.00 -4.85
C THR A 346 8.13 19.03 -4.78
N THR A 347 7.52 18.69 -3.64
CA THR A 347 6.07 18.80 -3.47
C THR A 347 5.66 20.28 -3.44
N PHE A 348 6.47 21.15 -2.81
CA PHE A 348 6.26 22.60 -2.88
C PHE A 348 6.42 23.14 -4.31
N ALA A 349 7.37 22.64 -5.11
CA ALA A 349 7.47 23.01 -6.50
C ALA A 349 6.23 22.66 -7.34
N LEU A 350 5.50 21.59 -6.96
CA LEU A 350 4.22 21.21 -7.57
C LEU A 350 3.03 22.08 -7.12
N THR A 351 3.20 23.01 -6.19
CA THR A 351 2.17 24.00 -5.82
C THR A 351 2.17 25.24 -6.72
N LYS A 352 2.99 25.25 -7.75
CA LYS A 352 3.13 26.36 -8.72
C LYS A 352 2.83 25.89 -10.14
N LEU A 353 1.95 24.92 -10.28
CA LEU A 353 1.51 24.45 -11.60
C LEU A 353 0.65 25.53 -12.27
N GLN A 354 0.73 25.59 -13.58
CA GLN A 354 -0.05 26.48 -14.43
C GLN A 354 -0.64 25.70 -15.60
N THR A 355 -1.63 26.24 -16.26
CA THR A 355 -2.23 25.63 -17.45
C THR A 355 -1.24 25.41 -18.61
N ASN A 356 -0.13 26.14 -18.61
CA ASN A 356 0.93 26.10 -19.61
C ASN A 356 2.27 25.57 -19.08
N THR A 357 2.28 24.95 -17.88
CA THR A 357 3.53 24.38 -17.30
C THR A 357 4.13 23.35 -18.24
N SER A 358 5.44 23.48 -18.50
CA SER A 358 6.16 22.59 -19.39
C SER A 358 6.11 21.13 -18.93
N TYR A 359 5.84 20.22 -19.85
CA TYR A 359 5.88 18.79 -19.67
C TYR A 359 7.18 18.31 -19.01
N SER A 360 8.33 18.80 -19.47
CA SER A 360 9.64 18.45 -18.92
C SER A 360 9.78 18.85 -17.45
N TYR A 361 9.25 20.02 -17.06
CA TYR A 361 9.26 20.46 -15.66
C TYR A 361 8.54 19.45 -14.77
N VAL A 362 7.35 19.02 -15.18
CA VAL A 362 6.53 18.06 -14.39
C VAL A 362 7.27 16.73 -14.24
N ILE A 363 7.84 16.19 -15.33
CA ILE A 363 8.61 14.94 -15.30
C ILE A 363 9.77 15.05 -14.30
N TRP A 364 10.58 16.10 -14.39
CA TRP A 364 11.76 16.25 -13.53
C TRP A 364 11.37 16.42 -12.06
N VAL A 365 10.42 17.29 -11.75
CA VAL A 365 9.99 17.54 -10.38
C VAL A 365 9.37 16.27 -9.77
N TYR A 366 8.51 15.57 -10.53
CA TYR A 366 7.93 14.32 -10.07
C TYR A 366 8.98 13.22 -9.88
N THR A 367 9.94 13.10 -10.79
CA THR A 367 11.02 12.10 -10.69
C THR A 367 11.91 12.35 -9.47
N ILE A 368 12.31 13.61 -9.22
CA ILE A 368 13.10 13.97 -8.03
C ILE A 368 12.30 13.75 -6.76
N ARG A 369 10.99 14.00 -6.78
CA ARG A 369 10.09 13.67 -5.67
C ARG A 369 10.08 12.16 -5.36
N MET A 370 9.97 11.31 -6.38
CA MET A 370 10.01 9.85 -6.24
C MET A 370 11.38 9.37 -5.75
N PHE A 371 12.47 10.01 -6.17
CA PHE A 371 13.80 9.79 -5.61
C PHE A 371 13.84 10.07 -4.10
N GLY A 372 13.32 11.21 -3.65
CA GLY A 372 13.19 11.53 -2.23
C GLY A 372 12.38 10.48 -1.46
N MET A 373 11.22 10.09 -2.00
CA MET A 373 10.37 9.06 -1.42
C MET A 373 11.08 7.69 -1.30
N SER A 374 11.88 7.30 -2.29
CA SER A 374 12.62 6.03 -2.28
C SER A 374 13.65 5.97 -1.16
N ILE A 375 14.29 7.11 -0.82
CA ILE A 375 15.30 7.18 0.22
C ILE A 375 14.70 6.99 1.62
N LEU A 376 13.41 7.33 1.81
CA LEU A 376 12.82 7.34 3.15
C LEU A 376 11.87 6.16 3.45
N MET A 377 11.09 5.67 2.47
CA MET A 377 9.99 4.75 2.75
C MET A 377 10.46 3.41 3.34
N MET A 378 11.39 2.72 2.68
CA MET A 378 11.89 1.42 3.14
C MET A 378 12.72 1.52 4.43
N PRO A 379 13.64 2.48 4.60
CA PRO A 379 14.34 2.69 5.87
C PRO A 379 13.43 2.93 7.06
N ILE A 380 12.40 3.77 6.94
CA ILE A 380 11.46 4.06 8.02
C ILE A 380 10.67 2.80 8.40
N PHE A 381 10.14 2.10 7.40
CA PHE A 381 9.41 0.86 7.60
C PHE A 381 10.27 -0.21 8.30
N THR A 382 11.49 -0.43 7.79
CA THR A 382 12.42 -1.43 8.32
C THR A 382 12.89 -1.09 9.73
N ALA A 383 13.17 0.20 10.01
CA ALA A 383 13.60 0.65 11.33
C ALA A 383 12.54 0.41 12.41
N GLY A 384 11.26 0.68 12.09
CA GLY A 384 10.15 0.42 13.00
C GLY A 384 10.02 -1.06 13.34
N LEU A 385 10.07 -1.93 12.35
CA LEU A 385 9.98 -3.37 12.57
C LEU A 385 11.21 -3.94 13.28
N ASN A 386 12.40 -3.39 13.06
CA ASN A 386 13.61 -3.80 13.77
C ASN A 386 13.58 -3.48 15.29
N ASP A 387 12.74 -2.52 15.72
CA ASP A 387 12.56 -2.21 17.15
C ASP A 387 11.69 -3.26 17.87
N LEU A 388 10.93 -4.02 17.11
CA LEU A 388 10.13 -5.14 17.59
C LEU A 388 10.98 -6.42 17.60
N GLY A 389 10.89 -7.23 18.63
CA GLY A 389 11.48 -8.57 18.63
C GLY A 389 10.83 -9.48 17.57
N LEU A 390 11.50 -10.56 17.17
CA LEU A 390 11.01 -11.49 16.13
C LEU A 390 9.60 -12.01 16.39
N SER A 391 9.22 -12.22 17.66
CA SER A 391 7.90 -12.68 18.06
C SER A 391 6.78 -11.66 17.76
N LEU A 392 7.09 -10.36 17.73
CA LEU A 392 6.14 -9.28 17.48
C LEU A 392 6.16 -8.79 16.03
N ASN A 393 7.15 -9.16 15.22
CA ASN A 393 7.28 -8.68 13.84
C ASN A 393 6.06 -8.99 12.97
N ARG A 394 5.43 -10.16 13.14
CA ARG A 394 4.19 -10.49 12.40
C ARG A 394 3.05 -9.52 12.70
N TYR A 395 2.88 -9.12 13.96
CA TYR A 395 1.87 -8.14 14.36
C TYR A 395 2.25 -6.73 13.88
N GLY A 396 3.53 -6.36 14.00
CA GLY A 396 4.05 -5.09 13.50
C GLY A 396 3.86 -4.94 11.99
N THR A 397 4.18 -5.98 11.23
CA THR A 397 4.03 -6.00 9.77
C THR A 397 2.56 -5.88 9.37
N ALA A 398 1.66 -6.66 9.98
CA ALA A 398 0.23 -6.56 9.71
C ALA A 398 -0.31 -5.17 10.08
N MET A 399 0.07 -4.63 11.25
CA MET A 399 -0.35 -3.30 11.72
C MET A 399 0.08 -2.19 10.77
N VAL A 400 1.37 -2.13 10.39
CA VAL A 400 1.86 -1.07 9.49
C VAL A 400 1.20 -1.17 8.12
N ASN A 401 1.04 -2.37 7.56
CA ASN A 401 0.36 -2.53 6.26
C ASN A 401 -1.12 -2.16 6.33
N THR A 402 -1.82 -2.49 7.43
CA THR A 402 -3.21 -2.05 7.65
C THR A 402 -3.29 -0.52 7.71
N LEU A 403 -2.42 0.11 8.49
CA LEU A 403 -2.40 1.58 8.61
C LEU A 403 -2.03 2.26 7.30
N ARG A 404 -1.11 1.69 6.50
CA ARG A 404 -0.79 2.18 5.15
C ARG A 404 -1.97 2.09 4.20
N MET A 405 -2.73 1.00 4.25
CA MET A 405 -3.94 0.84 3.44
C MET A 405 -4.99 1.93 3.78
N VAL A 406 -5.24 2.12 5.07
CA VAL A 406 -6.14 3.18 5.55
C VAL A 406 -5.61 4.57 5.18
N ALA A 407 -4.32 4.84 5.41
CA ALA A 407 -3.69 6.09 5.04
C ALA A 407 -3.77 6.39 3.53
N GLY A 408 -3.63 5.35 2.70
CA GLY A 408 -3.81 5.47 1.25
C GLY A 408 -5.24 5.87 0.87
N ALA A 409 -6.24 5.19 1.43
CA ALA A 409 -7.65 5.50 1.17
C ALA A 409 -8.04 6.90 1.66
N VAL A 410 -7.64 7.23 2.90
CA VAL A 410 -7.86 8.57 3.48
C VAL A 410 -7.16 9.63 2.64
N GLY A 411 -5.88 9.42 2.31
CA GLY A 411 -5.10 10.38 1.52
C GLY A 411 -5.71 10.63 0.14
N MET A 412 -6.14 9.57 -0.55
CA MET A 412 -6.82 9.66 -1.84
C MET A 412 -8.08 10.53 -1.73
N ALA A 413 -8.99 10.17 -0.86
CA ALA A 413 -10.26 10.87 -0.69
C ALA A 413 -10.05 12.33 -0.24
N PHE A 414 -9.11 12.56 0.68
CA PHE A 414 -8.79 13.87 1.22
C PHE A 414 -8.24 14.82 0.16
N PHE A 415 -7.24 14.40 -0.61
CA PHE A 415 -6.63 15.27 -1.62
C PHE A 415 -7.56 15.53 -2.81
N VAL A 416 -8.35 14.54 -3.25
CA VAL A 416 -9.38 14.76 -4.28
C VAL A 416 -10.44 15.74 -3.78
N SER A 417 -10.90 15.60 -2.53
CA SER A 417 -11.88 16.51 -1.94
C SER A 417 -11.37 17.96 -1.87
N ILE A 418 -10.10 18.16 -1.46
CA ILE A 418 -9.49 19.48 -1.44
C ILE A 418 -9.43 20.04 -2.85
N MET A 419 -8.89 19.29 -3.81
CA MET A 419 -8.79 19.70 -5.21
C MET A 419 -10.16 20.14 -5.75
N THR A 420 -11.20 19.36 -5.51
CA THR A 420 -12.55 19.65 -6.02
C THR A 420 -13.18 20.87 -5.33
N ASN A 421 -13.21 20.89 -3.99
CA ASN A 421 -13.87 21.96 -3.24
C ASN A 421 -13.16 23.31 -3.42
N GLN A 422 -11.83 23.33 -3.33
CA GLN A 422 -11.06 24.56 -3.54
C GLN A 422 -11.07 24.96 -5.02
N GLY A 423 -10.99 23.98 -5.94
CA GLY A 423 -11.12 24.24 -7.38
C GLY A 423 -12.43 24.93 -7.73
N GLU A 424 -13.57 24.44 -7.22
CA GLU A 424 -14.88 25.10 -7.40
C GLU A 424 -14.92 26.52 -6.79
N ALA A 425 -14.32 26.71 -5.61
CA ALA A 425 -14.24 28.01 -5.00
C ALA A 425 -13.43 29.00 -5.84
N HIS A 426 -12.29 28.54 -6.38
CA HIS A 426 -11.47 29.34 -7.30
C HIS A 426 -12.20 29.65 -8.61
N VAL A 427 -12.92 28.68 -9.20
CA VAL A 427 -13.75 28.91 -10.41
C VAL A 427 -14.77 30.02 -10.14
N LYS A 428 -15.50 29.96 -9.02
CA LYS A 428 -16.47 30.99 -8.63
C LYS A 428 -15.80 32.36 -8.46
N SER A 429 -14.61 32.40 -7.86
CA SER A 429 -13.84 33.64 -7.68
C SER A 429 -13.43 34.25 -9.01
N ILE A 430 -12.88 33.44 -9.93
CA ILE A 430 -12.48 33.87 -11.28
C ILE A 430 -13.69 34.41 -12.05
N MET A 431 -14.81 33.66 -12.03
CA MET A 431 -16.04 34.11 -12.72
C MET A 431 -16.55 35.45 -12.21
N ASN A 432 -16.48 35.68 -10.88
CA ASN A 432 -16.92 36.94 -10.28
C ASN A 432 -15.94 38.09 -10.59
N GLN A 433 -14.62 37.85 -10.55
CA GLN A 433 -13.61 38.87 -10.83
C GLN A 433 -13.56 39.29 -12.29
N GLU A 434 -13.65 38.33 -13.22
CA GLU A 434 -13.61 38.58 -14.65
C GLU A 434 -15.00 38.80 -15.27
N GLN A 435 -16.08 38.83 -14.45
CA GLN A 435 -17.47 39.01 -14.86
C GLN A 435 -17.88 38.04 -15.97
N ILE A 436 -17.40 36.79 -15.90
CA ILE A 436 -17.67 35.76 -16.92
C ILE A 436 -19.14 35.35 -16.86
N SER A 437 -19.84 35.52 -18.00
CA SER A 437 -21.21 35.03 -18.11
C SER A 437 -21.24 33.50 -18.18
N PRO A 438 -22.17 32.83 -17.45
CA PRO A 438 -22.35 31.38 -17.55
C PRO A 438 -22.70 30.90 -18.96
N THR A 439 -23.10 31.79 -19.85
CA THR A 439 -23.42 31.49 -21.25
C THR A 439 -22.21 31.48 -22.17
N ASP A 440 -21.09 32.13 -21.75
CA ASP A 440 -19.82 32.12 -22.51
C ASP A 440 -19.04 30.81 -22.22
N LYS A 441 -19.30 29.78 -23.02
CA LYS A 441 -18.72 28.45 -22.86
C LYS A 441 -17.17 28.46 -22.94
N ALA A 442 -16.57 29.37 -23.71
CA ALA A 442 -15.13 29.40 -23.91
C ALA A 442 -14.43 29.95 -22.65
N GLN A 443 -14.89 31.10 -22.14
CA GLN A 443 -14.35 31.70 -20.92
C GLN A 443 -14.63 30.82 -19.70
N LEU A 444 -15.82 30.22 -19.59
CA LEU A 444 -16.16 29.28 -18.55
C LEU A 444 -15.22 28.04 -18.54
N ALA A 445 -14.93 27.47 -19.71
CA ALA A 445 -14.01 26.33 -19.81
C ALA A 445 -12.59 26.72 -19.37
N LEU A 446 -12.15 27.94 -19.67
CA LEU A 446 -10.85 28.44 -19.21
C LEU A 446 -10.83 28.64 -17.69
N ALA A 447 -11.86 29.26 -17.13
CA ALA A 447 -12.02 29.45 -15.69
C ALA A 447 -12.03 28.10 -14.93
N ILE A 448 -12.73 27.09 -15.47
CA ILE A 448 -12.73 25.73 -14.91
C ILE A 448 -11.32 25.13 -14.92
N LYS A 449 -10.59 25.25 -16.02
CA LYS A 449 -9.20 24.77 -16.09
C LYS A 449 -8.29 25.46 -15.08
N GLN A 450 -8.35 26.78 -15.00
CA GLN A 450 -7.56 27.55 -14.05
C GLN A 450 -7.93 27.21 -12.60
N GLY A 451 -9.21 27.20 -12.25
CA GLY A 451 -9.67 26.85 -10.92
C GLY A 451 -9.30 25.40 -10.51
N THR A 452 -9.33 24.46 -11.46
CA THR A 452 -8.88 23.09 -11.21
C THR A 452 -7.37 23.04 -10.91
N VAL A 453 -6.55 23.79 -11.65
CA VAL A 453 -5.10 23.88 -11.37
C VAL A 453 -4.85 24.46 -9.97
N MET A 454 -5.53 25.55 -9.62
CA MET A 454 -5.40 26.16 -8.28
C MET A 454 -5.83 25.19 -7.18
N GLY A 455 -6.91 24.41 -7.38
CA GLY A 455 -7.31 23.38 -6.41
C GLY A 455 -6.29 22.23 -6.28
N ILE A 456 -5.58 21.89 -7.37
CA ILE A 456 -4.47 20.93 -7.34
C ILE A 456 -3.28 21.52 -6.54
N ASP A 457 -2.96 22.79 -6.75
CA ASP A 457 -1.90 23.51 -6.04
C ASP A 457 -2.17 23.56 -4.54
N ASP A 458 -3.41 23.86 -4.13
CA ASP A 458 -3.85 23.83 -2.73
C ASP A 458 -3.69 22.43 -2.11
N ALA A 459 -4.06 21.39 -2.84
CA ALA A 459 -3.88 20.03 -2.38
C ALA A 459 -2.38 19.66 -2.21
N PHE A 460 -1.50 20.07 -3.12
CA PHE A 460 -0.05 19.92 -2.96
C PHE A 460 0.52 20.77 -1.84
N MET A 461 -0.04 21.95 -1.57
CA MET A 461 0.37 22.78 -0.42
C MET A 461 0.12 22.02 0.89
N ILE A 462 -1.04 21.41 1.04
CA ILE A 462 -1.37 20.62 2.24
C ILE A 462 -0.46 19.37 2.31
N ALA A 463 -0.17 18.69 1.18
CA ALA A 463 0.79 17.58 1.15
C ALA A 463 2.20 18.04 1.58
N THR A 464 2.58 19.28 1.27
CA THR A 464 3.83 19.90 1.72
C THR A 464 3.83 20.07 3.24
N TYR A 465 2.76 20.61 3.83
CA TYR A 465 2.64 20.74 5.29
C TYR A 465 2.69 19.39 6.01
N LEU A 466 2.03 18.38 5.49
CA LEU A 466 2.13 17.01 6.02
C LEU A 466 3.58 16.47 5.94
N SER A 467 4.27 16.74 4.83
CA SER A 467 5.67 16.33 4.67
C SER A 467 6.61 17.06 5.64
N ILE A 468 6.35 18.34 5.94
CA ILE A 468 7.07 19.11 6.96
C ILE A 468 6.83 18.53 8.35
N ALA A 469 5.58 18.17 8.69
CA ALA A 469 5.29 17.50 9.96
C ALA A 469 6.06 16.17 10.10
N ALA A 470 6.09 15.35 9.04
CA ALA A 470 6.89 14.12 9.01
C ALA A 470 8.41 14.42 9.15
N PHE A 471 8.90 15.48 8.53
CA PHE A 471 10.31 15.91 8.62
C PHE A 471 10.70 16.27 10.05
N ILE A 472 9.86 17.04 10.75
CA ILE A 472 10.08 17.38 12.16
C ILE A 472 10.13 16.09 13.01
N LEU A 473 9.21 15.17 12.79
CA LEU A 473 9.18 13.88 13.48
C LEU A 473 10.41 13.03 13.20
N ALA A 474 11.00 13.13 11.99
CA ALA A 474 12.18 12.34 11.61
C ALA A 474 13.44 12.68 12.45
N PHE A 475 13.55 13.88 13.01
CA PHE A 475 14.65 14.24 13.90
C PHE A 475 14.66 13.43 15.20
N PHE A 476 13.50 12.97 15.64
CA PHE A 476 13.35 12.15 16.84
C PHE A 476 13.63 10.66 16.62
N ILE A 477 13.91 10.23 15.38
CA ILE A 477 14.34 8.87 15.09
C ILE A 477 15.70 8.63 15.78
N ARG A 478 15.75 7.66 16.67
CA ARG A 478 16.97 7.20 17.32
C ARG A 478 17.50 5.95 16.61
N LYS A 479 18.81 5.70 16.69
CA LYS A 479 19.37 4.41 16.28
C LYS A 479 18.68 3.30 17.07
N SER A 480 18.15 2.29 16.35
CA SER A 480 17.69 1.06 17.02
C SER A 480 18.88 0.48 17.80
N GLY A 481 18.83 0.53 19.13
CA GLY A 481 19.81 -0.14 19.96
C GLY A 481 19.65 -1.65 19.72
N LYS A 482 20.77 -2.39 19.64
CA LYS A 482 20.79 -3.84 19.82
C LYS A 482 20.19 -4.12 21.21
N LYS A 483 18.86 -4.28 21.29
CA LYS A 483 18.29 -4.94 22.46
C LYS A 483 18.52 -6.43 22.22
N GLU A 484 19.55 -6.98 22.90
CA GLU A 484 19.57 -8.40 23.19
C GLU A 484 18.16 -8.78 23.67
N GLU A 485 17.62 -9.85 23.09
CA GLU A 485 16.39 -10.47 23.59
C GLU A 485 16.62 -10.75 25.08
N ALA A 486 15.98 -9.96 25.95
CA ALA A 486 15.90 -10.34 27.35
C ALA A 486 15.26 -11.73 27.36
N PRO A 487 15.92 -12.76 27.93
CA PRO A 487 15.37 -14.11 27.93
C PRO A 487 14.01 -14.01 28.59
N MET A 488 12.97 -14.45 27.87
CA MET A 488 11.63 -14.57 28.44
C MET A 488 11.77 -15.30 29.78
N GLN A 489 11.60 -14.58 30.87
CA GLN A 489 11.54 -15.19 32.19
C GLN A 489 10.57 -16.37 32.07
N LYS A 490 11.12 -17.58 32.23
CA LYS A 490 10.36 -18.80 32.52
C LYS A 490 9.57 -18.50 33.78
N LYS A 491 8.36 -17.93 33.64
CA LYS A 491 7.42 -17.88 34.75
C LYS A 491 7.16 -19.31 35.14
N ALA A 492 7.75 -19.66 36.27
CA ALA A 492 7.53 -20.81 37.13
C ALA A 492 6.43 -21.78 36.64
N VAL A 493 6.85 -22.90 36.10
CA VAL A 493 6.09 -24.12 36.19
C VAL A 493 5.96 -24.41 37.71
N LYS A 494 4.82 -24.04 38.28
CA LYS A 494 4.46 -24.51 39.64
C LYS A 494 4.56 -26.02 39.61
N LYS A 495 5.53 -26.53 40.39
CA LYS A 495 5.64 -27.96 40.71
C LYS A 495 4.26 -28.45 41.16
N VAL A 496 3.69 -29.34 40.38
CA VAL A 496 2.57 -30.19 40.87
C VAL A 496 3.17 -31.09 41.92
N PRO A 497 2.64 -31.15 43.15
CA PRO A 497 3.09 -32.13 44.15
C PRO A 497 2.73 -33.52 43.63
N GLN A 498 3.72 -34.40 43.57
CA GLN A 498 3.50 -35.84 43.44
C GLN A 498 2.77 -36.29 44.70
N LEU A 499 1.53 -36.69 44.55
CA LEU A 499 0.82 -37.51 45.56
C LEU A 499 1.27 -38.95 45.36
N GLN A 500 1.80 -39.49 46.43
CA GLN A 500 2.12 -40.88 46.63
C GLN A 500 0.85 -41.75 46.53
#